data_16878d805c38bc68c33d6c51265f1db7
#
_entry.id   16878d805c38bc68c33d6c51265f1db7
#
_cell.length_a   1.000
_cell.length_b   1.000
_cell.length_c   1.000
_cell.angle_alpha   90.00
_cell.angle_beta   90.00
_cell.angle_gamma   90.00
#
_symmetry.space_group_name_H-M   'P 1'
#
loop_
_entity.id
_entity.type
_entity.pdbx_description
1 polymer ?
#
loop_
_entity_poly.entity_id
_entity_poly.type
_entity_poly.pdbx_seq_one_letter_code
_entity_poly.pdbx_strand_id
1 'polypeptide(L)'
;RSMASTKQTKAAQTFNQGFAATITGGDGQPMFSASHPTVGDGSQSNLIGTTGTVDLSEAALETALVSIQTLKDDRGILIGAGAQSLHVAPSNQFTADRVLNSPYQSNTADNNINSINHQGMLPSGYMVNKRFSDPDAFFIRTDVPNGTKMFIRAPLATKMEPDFDTGNLRFKARERYSFGWSDWRGYFGSQGA
;
A
#
# COMPACT_ATOMS: atom_id res chain seq x y z
N ARG A 1 10.72 -16.51 15.50
CA ARG A 1 10.92 -15.09 15.06
C ARG A 1 11.33 -15.00 13.59
N SER A 2 12.28 -15.80 13.10
CA SER A 2 12.77 -15.77 11.72
C SER A 2 11.65 -15.92 10.66
N MET A 3 10.78 -16.93 10.77
CA MET A 3 9.69 -17.15 9.81
C MET A 3 8.69 -15.99 9.79
N ALA A 4 8.32 -15.46 10.96
CA ALA A 4 7.43 -14.30 11.04
C ALA A 4 8.04 -13.04 10.39
N SER A 5 9.35 -12.81 10.59
CA SER A 5 10.06 -11.70 9.95
C SER A 5 10.10 -11.87 8.42
N THR A 6 10.40 -13.07 7.94
CA THR A 6 10.37 -13.38 6.49
C THR A 6 9.00 -13.13 5.89
N LYS A 7 7.93 -13.55 6.57
CA LYS A 7 6.55 -13.34 6.14
C LYS A 7 6.21 -11.86 6.00
N GLN A 8 6.58 -11.05 6.99
CA GLN A 8 6.37 -9.59 6.94
C GLN A 8 7.19 -8.93 5.83
N THR A 9 8.43 -9.38 5.60
CA THR A 9 9.26 -8.88 4.50
C THR A 9 8.64 -9.23 3.15
N LYS A 10 8.12 -10.45 2.99
CA LYS A 10 7.41 -10.85 1.76
C LYS A 10 6.12 -10.08 1.54
N ALA A 11 5.38 -9.74 2.60
CA ALA A 11 4.22 -8.87 2.49
C ALA A 11 4.59 -7.47 1.99
N ALA A 12 5.66 -6.88 2.53
CA ALA A 12 6.15 -5.58 2.09
C ALA A 12 6.68 -5.57 0.65
N GLN A 13 7.18 -6.71 0.15
CA GLN A 13 7.64 -6.83 -1.25
C GLN A 13 6.54 -6.54 -2.27
N THR A 14 5.27 -6.80 -1.95
CA THR A 14 4.14 -6.46 -2.83
C THR A 14 4.10 -4.95 -3.14
N PHE A 15 4.46 -4.12 -2.16
CA PHE A 15 4.54 -2.66 -2.33
C PHE A 15 5.89 -2.24 -2.93
N ASN A 16 7.01 -2.76 -2.41
CA ASN A 16 8.35 -2.42 -2.89
C ASN A 16 8.56 -2.73 -4.37
N GLN A 17 7.85 -3.72 -4.89
CA GLN A 17 7.89 -4.15 -6.29
C GLN A 17 6.62 -3.76 -7.06
N GLY A 18 5.72 -3.01 -6.43
CA GLY A 18 4.41 -2.68 -6.99
C GLY A 18 4.46 -1.81 -8.25
N PHE A 19 5.56 -1.11 -8.49
CA PHE A 19 5.80 -0.32 -9.71
C PHE A 19 6.58 -1.10 -10.78
N ALA A 20 7.09 -2.29 -10.46
CA ALA A 20 7.92 -3.05 -11.39
C ALA A 20 7.08 -3.68 -12.51
N ALA A 21 7.36 -3.33 -13.76
CA ALA A 21 6.67 -3.86 -14.93
C ALA A 21 6.81 -5.38 -15.13
N THR A 22 7.73 -6.03 -14.40
CA THR A 22 7.93 -7.49 -14.43
C THR A 22 6.94 -8.26 -13.56
N ILE A 23 6.23 -7.57 -12.64
CA ILE A 23 5.26 -8.18 -11.73
C ILE A 23 3.90 -7.59 -12.04
N THR A 24 3.14 -8.30 -12.84
CA THR A 24 1.84 -7.84 -13.35
C THR A 24 0.66 -8.53 -12.65
N GLY A 25 -0.45 -7.81 -12.54
CA GLY A 25 -1.74 -8.31 -12.08
C GLY A 25 -2.51 -9.06 -13.17
N GLY A 26 -3.78 -9.31 -12.90
CA GLY A 26 -4.69 -9.94 -13.85
C GLY A 26 -5.02 -9.09 -15.08
N ASP A 27 -4.79 -7.79 -14.98
CA ASP A 27 -4.96 -6.79 -16.05
C ASP A 27 -3.71 -6.59 -16.92
N GLY A 28 -2.63 -7.33 -16.64
CA GLY A 28 -1.34 -7.22 -17.33
C GLY A 28 -0.50 -6.02 -16.92
N GLN A 29 -0.93 -5.23 -15.92
CA GLN A 29 -0.22 -4.06 -15.41
C GLN A 29 0.39 -4.34 -14.02
N PRO A 30 1.45 -3.60 -13.62
CA PRO A 30 1.94 -3.63 -12.25
C PRO A 30 0.86 -3.11 -11.28
N MET A 31 1.04 -3.34 -9.98
CA MET A 31 0.09 -2.91 -8.96
C MET A 31 -0.17 -1.39 -8.99
N PHE A 32 0.87 -0.61 -9.24
CA PHE A 32 0.80 0.84 -9.42
C PHE A 32 1.17 1.19 -10.85
N SER A 33 0.21 1.68 -11.62
CA SER A 33 0.37 2.00 -13.03
C SER A 33 -0.42 3.25 -13.41
N ALA A 34 0.08 3.97 -14.40
CA ALA A 34 -0.64 5.08 -15.01
C ALA A 34 -1.77 4.62 -15.95
N SER A 35 -1.80 3.33 -16.31
CA SER A 35 -2.69 2.83 -17.37
C SER A 35 -3.23 1.43 -17.08
N HIS A 36 -4.10 1.31 -16.09
CA HIS A 36 -4.89 0.10 -15.90
C HIS A 36 -6.02 0.07 -16.93
N PRO A 37 -6.06 -0.93 -17.83
CA PRO A 37 -7.08 -1.00 -18.87
C PRO A 37 -8.46 -1.27 -18.26
N THR A 38 -9.49 -0.58 -18.80
CA THR A 38 -10.88 -0.79 -18.45
C THR A 38 -11.70 -1.03 -19.70
N VAL A 39 -12.84 -1.73 -19.59
CA VAL A 39 -13.64 -2.12 -20.75
C VAL A 39 -14.41 -0.93 -21.35
N GLY A 40 -14.85 0.00 -20.52
CA GLY A 40 -15.75 1.07 -20.95
C GLY A 40 -15.19 2.48 -20.87
N ASP A 41 -14.07 2.71 -20.17
CA ASP A 41 -13.55 4.05 -19.87
C ASP A 41 -12.06 4.22 -20.25
N GLY A 42 -11.54 3.37 -21.14
CA GLY A 42 -10.13 3.43 -21.57
C GLY A 42 -9.17 2.91 -20.55
N SER A 43 -8.33 3.77 -19.97
CA SER A 43 -7.39 3.39 -18.91
C SER A 43 -7.49 4.34 -17.71
N GLN A 44 -7.29 3.80 -16.51
CA GLN A 44 -7.29 4.55 -15.26
C GLN A 44 -5.93 4.41 -14.56
N SER A 45 -5.60 5.41 -13.73
CA SER A 45 -4.34 5.45 -12.97
C SER A 45 -4.62 5.32 -11.48
N ASN A 46 -3.75 4.61 -10.77
CA ASN A 46 -3.67 4.63 -9.31
C ASN A 46 -2.33 5.20 -8.81
N LEU A 47 -1.64 5.94 -9.64
CA LEU A 47 -0.46 6.71 -9.24
C LEU A 47 -0.89 8.01 -8.54
N ILE A 48 -0.14 8.39 -7.52
CA ILE A 48 -0.27 9.71 -6.90
C ILE A 48 0.52 10.71 -7.74
N GLY A 49 -0.16 11.76 -8.20
CA GLY A 49 0.38 12.64 -9.23
C GLY A 49 0.39 11.99 -10.61
N THR A 50 1.00 12.65 -11.59
CA THR A 50 0.97 12.18 -12.99
C THR A 50 1.91 11.00 -13.23
N THR A 51 3.02 10.93 -12.51
CA THR A 51 4.11 9.96 -12.74
C THR A 51 4.31 8.98 -11.59
N GLY A 52 3.64 9.19 -10.43
CA GLY A 52 3.89 8.40 -9.23
C GLY A 52 5.25 8.66 -8.57
N THR A 53 5.86 9.83 -8.85
CA THR A 53 7.16 10.26 -8.31
C THR A 53 7.02 11.59 -7.56
N VAL A 54 5.98 11.70 -6.74
CA VAL A 54 5.68 12.91 -5.96
C VAL A 54 5.99 12.63 -4.50
N ASP A 55 6.70 13.55 -3.84
CA ASP A 55 6.98 13.48 -2.41
C ASP A 55 5.71 13.68 -1.57
N LEU A 56 5.74 13.12 -0.37
CA LEU A 56 4.64 13.25 0.59
C LEU A 56 4.48 14.71 1.02
N SER A 57 3.39 15.30 0.59
CA SER A 57 2.98 16.67 0.92
C SER A 57 1.46 16.75 1.06
N GLU A 58 0.97 17.84 1.64
CA GLU A 58 -0.46 18.10 1.75
C GLU A 58 -1.12 18.14 0.36
N ALA A 59 -0.54 18.87 -0.59
CA ALA A 59 -1.05 18.98 -1.97
C ALA A 59 -1.06 17.62 -2.70
N ALA A 60 -0.03 16.77 -2.48
CA ALA A 60 0.00 15.42 -3.05
C ALA A 60 -1.14 14.55 -2.49
N LEU A 61 -1.41 14.65 -1.19
CA LEU A 61 -2.52 13.92 -0.56
C LEU A 61 -3.88 14.45 -1.04
N GLU A 62 -4.08 15.76 -1.14
CA GLU A 62 -5.32 16.35 -1.67
C GLU A 62 -5.60 15.86 -3.09
N THR A 63 -4.59 15.89 -3.97
CA THR A 63 -4.71 15.37 -5.34
C THR A 63 -5.07 13.89 -5.36
N ALA A 64 -4.43 13.08 -4.51
CA ALA A 64 -4.72 11.66 -4.41
C ALA A 64 -6.14 11.40 -3.89
N LEU A 65 -6.59 12.14 -2.88
CA LEU A 65 -7.94 12.02 -2.32
C LEU A 65 -9.03 12.33 -3.36
N VAL A 66 -8.82 13.38 -4.17
CA VAL A 66 -9.73 13.71 -5.29
C VAL A 66 -9.73 12.58 -6.33
N SER A 67 -8.55 12.04 -6.67
CA SER A 67 -8.43 10.92 -7.62
C SER A 67 -9.15 9.66 -7.12
N ILE A 68 -9.06 9.35 -5.81
CA ILE A 68 -9.76 8.22 -5.19
C ILE A 68 -11.28 8.42 -5.26
N GLN A 69 -11.77 9.61 -4.95
CA GLN A 69 -13.21 9.91 -4.98
C GLN A 69 -13.81 9.86 -6.39
N THR A 70 -13.00 10.09 -7.42
CA THR A 70 -13.41 10.05 -8.84
C THR A 70 -13.16 8.71 -9.51
N LEU A 71 -12.76 7.67 -8.76
CA LEU A 71 -12.56 6.32 -9.27
C LEU A 71 -13.82 5.74 -9.90
N LYS A 72 -13.63 5.07 -11.03
CA LYS A 72 -14.69 4.41 -11.77
C LYS A 72 -14.49 2.90 -11.83
N ASP A 73 -15.57 2.19 -12.06
CA ASP A 73 -15.54 0.76 -12.36
C ASP A 73 -15.07 0.50 -13.82
N ASP A 74 -15.07 -0.76 -14.23
CA ASP A 74 -14.68 -1.14 -15.58
C ASP A 74 -15.66 -0.68 -16.67
N ARG A 75 -16.85 -0.19 -16.29
CA ARG A 75 -17.89 0.30 -17.19
C ARG A 75 -17.95 1.83 -17.22
N GLY A 76 -17.08 2.52 -16.48
CA GLY A 76 -17.06 3.97 -16.37
C GLY A 76 -18.02 4.55 -15.33
N ILE A 77 -18.62 3.72 -14.46
CA ILE A 77 -19.52 4.16 -13.40
C ILE A 77 -18.70 4.53 -12.17
N LEU A 78 -19.03 5.65 -11.54
CA LEU A 78 -18.36 6.12 -10.31
C LEU A 78 -18.57 5.13 -9.16
N ILE A 79 -17.47 4.71 -8.50
CA ILE A 79 -17.52 3.72 -7.40
C ILE A 79 -17.84 4.41 -6.07
N GLY A 80 -17.47 5.69 -5.91
CA GLY A 80 -17.60 6.43 -4.65
C GLY A 80 -16.61 5.93 -3.57
N ALA A 81 -15.39 5.57 -3.99
CA ALA A 81 -14.33 5.09 -3.10
C ALA A 81 -13.84 6.20 -2.17
N GLY A 82 -13.45 5.81 -0.94
CA GLY A 82 -12.86 6.68 0.06
C GLY A 82 -11.46 6.20 0.48
N ALA A 83 -10.60 7.14 0.87
CA ALA A 83 -9.32 6.80 1.47
C ALA A 83 -9.51 6.32 2.90
N GLN A 84 -8.72 5.33 3.34
CA GLN A 84 -8.80 4.73 4.67
C GLN A 84 -7.58 5.01 5.53
N SER A 85 -6.38 4.78 4.99
CA SER A 85 -5.13 4.93 5.74
C SER A 85 -3.96 5.25 4.82
N LEU A 86 -2.99 5.98 5.38
CA LEU A 86 -1.72 6.30 4.74
C LEU A 86 -0.64 5.32 5.24
N HIS A 87 0.11 4.73 4.33
CA HIS A 87 1.22 3.82 4.63
C HIS A 87 2.52 4.48 4.19
N VAL A 88 3.46 4.66 5.11
CA VAL A 88 4.72 5.38 4.86
C VAL A 88 5.94 4.59 5.30
N ALA A 89 7.10 4.92 4.72
CA ALA A 89 8.39 4.50 5.23
C ALA A 89 8.74 5.26 6.53
N PRO A 90 9.68 4.76 7.35
CA PRO A 90 10.07 5.43 8.61
C PRO A 90 10.58 6.86 8.44
N SER A 91 11.23 7.18 7.31
CA SER A 91 11.72 8.53 6.98
C SER A 91 10.57 9.54 6.88
N ASN A 92 9.44 9.14 6.33
CA ASN A 92 8.27 10.00 6.14
C ASN A 92 7.30 10.04 7.33
N GLN A 93 7.63 9.35 8.45
CA GLN A 93 6.76 9.27 9.61
C GLN A 93 6.37 10.63 10.17
N PHE A 94 7.35 11.52 10.39
CA PHE A 94 7.09 12.84 10.97
C PHE A 94 6.41 13.80 10.01
N THR A 95 6.65 13.64 8.71
CA THR A 95 5.93 14.40 7.68
C THR A 95 4.47 13.97 7.62
N ALA A 96 4.20 12.66 7.66
CA ALA A 96 2.84 12.12 7.72
C ALA A 96 2.08 12.62 8.95
N ASP A 97 2.74 12.63 10.12
CA ASP A 97 2.13 13.12 11.36
C ASP A 97 1.76 14.60 11.27
N ARG A 98 2.67 15.43 10.77
CA ARG A 98 2.42 16.86 10.58
C ARG A 98 1.28 17.14 9.62
N VAL A 99 1.25 16.43 8.49
CA VAL A 99 0.20 16.66 7.46
C VAL A 99 -1.16 16.18 7.94
N LEU A 100 -1.22 15.05 8.65
CA LEU A 100 -2.51 14.49 9.08
C LEU A 100 -3.05 15.08 10.38
N ASN A 101 -2.19 15.49 11.30
CA ASN A 101 -2.60 15.87 12.66
C ASN A 101 -2.47 17.38 12.93
N SER A 102 -1.84 18.15 12.05
CA SER A 102 -1.79 19.61 12.21
C SER A 102 -3.18 20.23 12.00
N PRO A 103 -3.66 21.11 12.89
CA PRO A 103 -4.92 21.84 12.69
C PRO A 103 -4.84 22.89 11.58
N TYR A 104 -3.63 23.39 11.30
CA TYR A 104 -3.37 24.44 10.31
C TYR A 104 -2.38 23.95 9.26
N GLN A 105 -2.48 24.55 8.06
CA GLN A 105 -1.53 24.30 6.98
C GLN A 105 -0.12 24.77 7.35
N SER A 106 0.87 23.94 7.11
CA SER A 106 2.28 24.31 7.27
C SER A 106 2.69 25.34 6.21
N ASN A 107 3.50 26.32 6.61
CA ASN A 107 4.08 27.34 5.73
C ASN A 107 3.07 28.33 5.09
N THR A 108 1.90 28.51 5.66
CA THR A 108 0.99 29.58 5.27
C THR A 108 1.03 30.72 6.28
N ALA A 109 1.09 31.97 5.80
CA ALA A 109 1.04 33.16 6.64
C ALA A 109 -0.35 33.43 7.22
N ASP A 110 -1.37 32.86 6.59
CA ASP A 110 -2.79 33.19 6.84
C ASP A 110 -3.51 32.20 7.76
N ASN A 111 -2.79 31.29 8.43
CA ASN A 111 -3.37 30.26 9.31
C ASN A 111 -4.52 29.48 8.66
N ASN A 112 -4.35 29.06 7.42
CA ASN A 112 -5.33 28.26 6.72
C ASN A 112 -5.60 26.95 7.44
N ILE A 113 -6.84 26.49 7.43
CA ILE A 113 -7.24 25.21 8.03
C ILE A 113 -6.70 24.07 7.19
N ASN A 114 -6.11 23.06 7.84
CA ASN A 114 -5.77 21.81 7.20
C ASN A 114 -7.06 20.99 6.95
N SER A 115 -7.49 20.94 5.70
CA SER A 115 -8.74 20.28 5.29
C SER A 115 -8.72 18.79 5.51
N ILE A 116 -7.55 18.14 5.38
CA ILE A 116 -7.39 16.70 5.55
C ILE A 116 -7.65 16.30 7.00
N ASN A 117 -7.09 17.05 7.96
CA ASN A 117 -7.32 16.85 9.38
C ASN A 117 -8.77 17.20 9.75
N HIS A 118 -9.25 18.36 9.32
CA HIS A 118 -10.57 18.88 9.71
C HIS A 118 -11.73 17.97 9.28
N GLN A 119 -11.63 17.38 8.09
CA GLN A 119 -12.65 16.48 7.56
C GLN A 119 -12.42 15.01 7.94
N GLY A 120 -11.28 14.67 8.55
CA GLY A 120 -10.96 13.29 8.90
C GLY A 120 -10.91 12.36 7.69
N MET A 121 -10.33 12.83 6.58
CA MET A 121 -10.35 12.12 5.30
C MET A 121 -9.61 10.77 5.30
N LEU A 122 -8.78 10.51 6.31
CA LEU A 122 -8.07 9.27 6.53
C LEU A 122 -8.46 8.69 7.91
N PRO A 123 -9.60 8.04 8.03
CA PRO A 123 -10.16 7.64 9.32
C PRO A 123 -9.28 6.66 10.11
N SER A 124 -8.45 5.87 9.44
CA SER A 124 -7.49 4.97 10.09
C SER A 124 -6.10 5.59 10.27
N GLY A 125 -5.92 6.90 9.98
CA GLY A 125 -4.69 7.62 10.16
C GLY A 125 -3.53 7.11 9.29
N TYR A 126 -2.32 7.09 9.83
CA TYR A 126 -1.15 6.58 9.12
C TYR A 126 -0.51 5.36 9.79
N MET A 127 0.17 4.55 9.00
CA MET A 127 0.89 3.35 9.44
C MET A 127 2.32 3.37 8.90
N VAL A 128 3.29 3.19 9.80
CA VAL A 128 4.72 3.14 9.43
C VAL A 128 5.13 1.70 9.16
N ASN A 129 5.56 1.41 7.94
CA ASN A 129 6.08 0.10 7.57
C ASN A 129 7.62 0.15 7.48
N LYS A 130 8.28 -0.45 8.47
CA LYS A 130 9.75 -0.51 8.58
C LYS A 130 10.43 -1.39 7.50
N ARG A 131 9.67 -2.02 6.61
CA ARG A 131 10.17 -2.92 5.56
C ARG A 131 10.00 -2.35 4.16
N PHE A 132 9.55 -1.13 4.03
CA PHE A 132 9.64 -0.44 2.76
C PHE A 132 11.11 -0.18 2.44
N SER A 133 11.52 -0.54 1.22
CA SER A 133 12.89 -0.37 0.75
C SER A 133 13.17 1.06 0.28
N ASP A 134 12.15 1.71 -0.20
CA ASP A 134 12.20 3.08 -0.65
C ASP A 134 11.84 4.01 0.52
N PRO A 135 12.72 4.95 0.90
CA PRO A 135 12.50 5.86 2.02
C PRO A 135 11.40 6.89 1.74
N ASP A 136 11.20 7.25 0.47
CA ASP A 136 10.30 8.33 0.06
C ASP A 136 8.93 7.82 -0.41
N ALA A 137 8.82 6.51 -0.63
CA ALA A 137 7.57 5.89 -1.04
C ALA A 137 6.45 6.00 0.01
N PHE A 138 5.26 6.29 -0.48
CA PHE A 138 4.06 6.26 0.34
C PHE A 138 2.85 5.74 -0.45
N PHE A 139 1.90 5.17 0.28
CA PHE A 139 0.74 4.50 -0.29
C PHE A 139 -0.51 4.86 0.49
N ILE A 140 -1.62 5.05 -0.22
CA ILE A 140 -2.93 5.29 0.38
C ILE A 140 -3.79 4.06 0.14
N ARG A 141 -4.27 3.46 1.23
CA ARG A 141 -5.26 2.40 1.16
C ARG A 141 -6.65 3.00 0.99
N THR A 142 -7.43 2.43 0.08
CA THR A 142 -8.84 2.78 -0.12
C THR A 142 -9.76 1.79 0.59
N ASP A 143 -11.05 2.08 0.62
CA ASP A 143 -12.11 1.18 1.11
C ASP A 143 -12.58 0.16 0.05
N VAL A 144 -12.04 0.23 -1.16
CA VAL A 144 -12.36 -0.73 -2.23
C VAL A 144 -11.98 -2.14 -1.79
N PRO A 145 -12.94 -3.08 -1.85
CA PRO A 145 -12.68 -4.47 -1.45
C PRO A 145 -11.70 -5.16 -2.41
N ASN A 146 -11.13 -6.24 -1.94
CA ASN A 146 -10.27 -7.10 -2.76
C ASN A 146 -8.93 -6.48 -3.24
N GLY A 147 -8.41 -5.46 -2.59
CA GLY A 147 -7.05 -4.94 -2.82
C GLY A 147 -5.97 -6.00 -2.56
N THR A 148 -5.04 -5.72 -1.68
CA THR A 148 -3.98 -6.70 -1.33
C THR A 148 -4.53 -7.89 -0.55
N LYS A 149 -4.02 -9.08 -0.88
CA LYS A 149 -4.44 -10.37 -0.30
C LYS A 149 -3.25 -11.21 0.14
N MET A 150 -3.49 -11.97 1.19
CA MET A 150 -2.59 -13.03 1.64
C MET A 150 -3.30 -14.38 1.47
N PHE A 151 -2.67 -15.29 0.74
CA PHE A 151 -3.15 -16.64 0.52
C PHE A 151 -2.32 -17.61 1.37
N ILE A 152 -2.96 -18.32 2.28
CA ILE A 152 -2.32 -19.35 3.11
C ILE A 152 -2.67 -20.70 2.51
N ARG A 153 -1.67 -21.38 1.92
CA ARG A 153 -1.85 -22.74 1.39
C ARG A 153 -1.64 -23.81 2.48
N ALA A 154 -0.64 -23.59 3.35
CA ALA A 154 -0.40 -24.44 4.50
C ALA A 154 -0.01 -23.55 5.69
N PRO A 155 -0.73 -23.62 6.83
CA PRO A 155 -0.37 -22.91 8.03
C PRO A 155 0.96 -23.39 8.58
N LEU A 156 1.55 -22.64 9.50
CA LEU A 156 2.81 -23.03 10.17
C LEU A 156 2.60 -24.34 10.91
N ALA A 157 3.31 -25.36 10.48
CA ALA A 157 3.40 -26.66 11.13
C ALA A 157 4.82 -26.92 11.60
N THR A 158 4.97 -27.37 12.82
CA THR A 158 6.26 -27.73 13.42
C THR A 158 6.26 -29.21 13.77
N LYS A 159 7.38 -29.89 13.54
CA LYS A 159 7.58 -31.28 13.91
C LYS A 159 8.96 -31.45 14.48
N MET A 160 9.08 -32.26 15.52
CA MET A 160 10.34 -32.68 16.12
C MET A 160 10.45 -34.21 16.03
N GLU A 161 11.59 -34.70 15.58
CA GLU A 161 11.89 -36.14 15.50
C GLU A 161 13.32 -36.36 16.00
N PRO A 162 13.54 -37.36 16.87
CA PRO A 162 14.88 -37.82 17.21
C PRO A 162 15.49 -38.51 15.99
N ASP A 163 16.77 -38.29 15.77
CA ASP A 163 17.56 -39.00 14.77
C ASP A 163 18.14 -40.26 15.43
N PHE A 164 17.81 -41.45 14.93
CA PHE A 164 18.21 -42.72 15.50
C PHE A 164 19.75 -42.92 15.42
N ASP A 165 20.36 -42.48 14.31
CA ASP A 165 21.77 -42.75 14.04
C ASP A 165 22.71 -41.84 14.84
N THR A 166 22.33 -40.58 15.05
CA THR A 166 23.17 -39.55 15.69
C THR A 166 22.74 -39.18 17.09
N GLY A 167 21.56 -39.63 17.54
CA GLY A 167 20.95 -39.19 18.81
C GLY A 167 20.55 -37.72 18.91
N ASN A 168 20.67 -36.98 17.82
CA ASN A 168 20.33 -35.56 17.76
C ASN A 168 18.82 -35.34 17.56
N LEU A 169 18.32 -34.24 18.07
CA LEU A 169 16.94 -33.80 17.84
C LEU A 169 16.85 -32.96 16.57
N ARG A 170 16.05 -33.42 15.60
CA ARG A 170 15.77 -32.69 14.36
C ARG A 170 14.48 -31.89 14.51
N PHE A 171 14.54 -30.59 14.24
CA PHE A 171 13.40 -29.70 14.26
C PHE A 171 13.07 -29.24 12.83
N LYS A 172 11.80 -29.39 12.42
CA LYS A 172 11.29 -28.97 11.12
C LYS A 172 10.14 -27.99 11.31
N ALA A 173 10.20 -26.85 10.63
CA ALA A 173 9.08 -25.91 10.52
C ALA A 173 8.75 -25.71 9.05
N ARG A 174 7.47 -25.71 8.70
CA ARG A 174 6.99 -25.52 7.32
C ARG A 174 5.76 -24.61 7.31
N GLU A 175 5.79 -23.63 6.42
CA GLU A 175 4.66 -22.76 6.10
C GLU A 175 4.63 -22.51 4.58
N ARG A 176 3.44 -22.40 3.98
CA ARG A 176 3.29 -22.04 2.56
C ARG A 176 2.24 -20.96 2.44
N TYR A 177 2.63 -19.83 1.89
CA TYR A 177 1.80 -18.67 1.66
C TYR A 177 2.23 -17.91 0.41
N SER A 178 1.35 -17.05 -0.08
CA SER A 178 1.62 -16.10 -1.16
C SER A 178 0.96 -14.77 -0.84
N PHE A 179 1.54 -13.69 -1.33
CA PHE A 179 0.99 -12.34 -1.28
C PHE A 179 0.74 -11.87 -2.70
N GLY A 180 -0.29 -11.04 -2.87
CA GLY A 180 -0.64 -10.45 -4.14
C GLY A 180 -1.80 -9.48 -3.98
N TRP A 181 -2.35 -9.04 -5.09
CA TRP A 181 -3.52 -8.18 -5.14
C TRP A 181 -4.53 -8.73 -6.14
N SER A 182 -5.79 -8.38 -5.99
CA SER A 182 -6.84 -8.74 -6.94
C SER A 182 -7.45 -7.52 -7.62
N ASP A 183 -7.49 -6.39 -6.91
CA ASP A 183 -7.96 -5.11 -7.44
C ASP A 183 -6.93 -4.02 -7.14
N TRP A 184 -6.41 -3.38 -8.19
CA TRP A 184 -5.45 -2.29 -8.09
C TRP A 184 -6.04 -1.03 -7.42
N ARG A 185 -7.37 -0.84 -7.51
CA ARG A 185 -8.10 0.29 -6.91
C ARG A 185 -8.04 0.30 -5.38
N GLY A 186 -7.63 -0.80 -4.77
CA GLY A 186 -7.45 -0.91 -3.33
C GLY A 186 -6.30 -0.08 -2.76
N TYR A 187 -5.37 0.37 -3.62
CA TYR A 187 -4.24 1.19 -3.21
C TYR A 187 -3.84 2.20 -4.28
N PHE A 188 -3.46 3.39 -3.82
CA PHE A 188 -2.75 4.41 -4.59
C PHE A 188 -1.33 4.53 -4.09
N GLY A 189 -0.36 4.80 -4.99
CA GLY A 189 1.04 4.84 -4.61
C GLY A 189 1.87 5.89 -5.30
N SER A 190 2.92 6.34 -4.60
CA SER A 190 4.03 7.13 -5.12
C SER A 190 5.35 6.54 -4.64
N GLN A 191 6.36 6.58 -5.50
CA GLN A 191 7.74 6.21 -5.14
C GLN A 191 8.48 7.37 -4.43
N GLY A 192 7.94 8.59 -4.50
CA GLY A 192 8.68 9.80 -4.15
C GLY A 192 9.56 10.29 -5.29
N ALA A 193 10.24 11.40 -5.11
CA ALA A 193 11.13 12.02 -6.09
C ALA A 193 12.61 11.70 -5.80
#